data_533994e8fc5e1f37eb2997396df60eff
#
_entry.id   533994e8fc5e1f37eb2997396df60eff
#
_cell.length_a   1.000
_cell.length_b   1.000
_cell.length_c   1.000
_cell.angle_alpha   90.00
_cell.angle_beta   90.00
_cell.angle_gamma   90.00
#
_symmetry.space_group_name_H-M   'P 1'
#
loop_
_entity.id
_entity.type
_entity.pdbx_description
1 polymer ?
#
loop_
_entity_poly.entity_id
_entity_poly.type
_entity_poly.pdbx_seq_one_letter_code
_entity_poly.pdbx_strand_id
1 'polypeptide(L)'
;MRVRSLLRGILPTTVVLFSMVYFAGCSEAVSFDIADRVATVATDQNAGNSRVAQFVAANDDERTPAIKPDKTGRTSSLRAGAGVKPGSLAAPGPSSWPSFRNGNLQQGVATGRLPKKLKLLWKHKTRDGVEATAAIVGRSVYVGALSGYLYCFDRQTGKVMWKYRSIENLDPEQFSPGFKAAPRVTADAIYIGDEDGMIHAVDRVTGRKKWIVTTGAEIAGCAAIVGKHVIVGSYDSFLYCLNIKDGSIVWKFQTGDRINGSPAIAGKYTFVAGCDQHLRVINIETGRQKGELALDTYLIASPAVMGEMLYVGTYGGRVVAVDWKNEKIVWKHKPPRGEFPIHSSAAVTDNYVVVGSRDKQLHCLDRRTGKSLWTFRTRGRIDSSPVIAGDRVYFGSADRRLYAVGLADGKQLWSFNASRSISAGPAVGEGCLVVGSQGSGGFIYCFGK
;
A
#
# COMPACT_ATOMS: atom_id res chain seq x y z
N MET A 1 49.87 -39.34 -44.57
CA MET A 1 50.89 -38.29 -44.69
C MET A 1 50.61 -37.33 -43.54
N ARG A 2 51.32 -37.40 -42.44
CA ARG A 2 52.49 -36.57 -41.99
C ARG A 2 52.13 -35.07 -42.17
N VAL A 3 52.15 -34.15 -41.16
CA VAL A 3 53.16 -33.85 -40.11
C VAL A 3 52.56 -32.92 -39.07
N ARG A 4 52.74 -33.21 -37.75
CA ARG A 4 53.38 -32.49 -36.63
C ARG A 4 52.99 -31.00 -36.40
N SER A 5 52.38 -30.70 -35.29
CA SER A 5 52.91 -30.29 -33.95
C SER A 5 53.39 -28.86 -33.90
N LEU A 6 52.79 -28.11 -32.91
CA LEU A 6 53.59 -27.35 -31.92
C LEU A 6 52.69 -26.85 -30.79
N LEU A 7 53.07 -27.24 -29.61
CA LEU A 7 52.60 -26.81 -28.29
C LEU A 7 53.07 -25.38 -27.96
N ARG A 8 52.20 -24.63 -27.22
CA ARG A 8 52.48 -23.78 -26.07
C ARG A 8 51.21 -22.96 -25.81
N GLY A 9 50.41 -23.15 -24.80
CA GLY A 9 50.69 -22.90 -23.39
C GLY A 9 50.17 -21.52 -23.01
N ILE A 10 48.90 -21.41 -22.58
CA ILE A 10 48.42 -20.28 -21.77
C ILE A 10 47.29 -20.81 -20.84
N LEU A 11 47.40 -20.42 -19.58
CA LEU A 11 46.62 -20.76 -18.37
C LEU A 11 45.10 -20.61 -18.52
N PRO A 12 44.31 -21.31 -17.68
CA PRO A 12 42.85 -21.25 -17.72
C PRO A 12 42.29 -20.02 -17.06
N THR A 13 41.58 -19.21 -17.82
CA THR A 13 40.70 -18.17 -17.29
C THR A 13 39.43 -18.83 -16.78
N THR A 14 39.21 -18.77 -15.48
CA THR A 14 38.00 -19.25 -14.85
C THR A 14 36.82 -18.39 -15.31
N VAL A 15 35.98 -18.95 -16.20
CA VAL A 15 34.71 -18.37 -16.59
C VAL A 15 33.72 -18.75 -15.50
N VAL A 16 33.39 -17.80 -14.63
CA VAL A 16 32.25 -17.90 -13.74
C VAL A 16 30.99 -17.67 -14.57
N LEU A 17 30.33 -18.75 -14.96
CA LEU A 17 28.98 -18.68 -15.52
C LEU A 17 28.02 -18.28 -14.42
N PHE A 18 27.61 -17.00 -14.41
CA PHE A 18 26.41 -16.60 -13.73
C PHE A 18 25.21 -17.12 -14.53
N SER A 19 24.58 -18.15 -14.01
CA SER A 19 23.25 -18.57 -14.47
C SER A 19 22.27 -17.45 -14.15
N MET A 20 21.98 -16.59 -15.13
CA MET A 20 20.79 -15.74 -15.07
C MET A 20 19.56 -16.62 -15.24
N VAL A 21 18.95 -16.99 -14.15
CA VAL A 21 17.59 -17.51 -14.15
C VAL A 21 16.68 -16.34 -14.49
N TYR A 22 16.14 -16.31 -15.69
CA TYR A 22 15.07 -15.38 -16.07
C TYR A 22 13.81 -15.74 -15.26
N PHE A 23 13.54 -14.97 -14.20
CA PHE A 23 12.22 -14.94 -13.59
C PHE A 23 11.36 -13.94 -14.35
N ALA A 24 10.62 -14.41 -15.34
CA ALA A 24 9.52 -13.66 -15.94
C ALA A 24 8.30 -13.79 -15.03
N GLY A 25 8.01 -12.79 -14.23
CA GLY A 25 6.81 -12.77 -13.39
C GLY A 25 6.66 -11.45 -12.65
N CYS A 26 5.61 -10.71 -12.94
CA CYS A 26 5.00 -9.57 -12.21
C CYS A 26 5.91 -8.48 -11.59
N SER A 27 7.15 -8.35 -11.99
CA SER A 27 7.99 -7.23 -11.58
C SER A 27 8.17 -6.26 -12.74
N GLU A 28 7.29 -5.28 -12.90
CA GLU A 28 7.80 -4.00 -13.37
C GLU A 28 8.66 -3.45 -12.23
N ALA A 29 9.97 -3.71 -12.30
CA ALA A 29 10.92 -2.86 -11.66
C ALA A 29 10.56 -1.42 -12.08
N VAL A 30 10.25 -0.57 -11.13
CA VAL A 30 10.28 0.87 -11.33
C VAL A 30 11.73 1.14 -11.72
N SER A 31 11.98 1.29 -13.03
CA SER A 31 13.27 1.78 -13.51
C SER A 31 13.38 3.20 -12.98
N PHE A 32 14.03 3.34 -11.84
CA PHE A 32 14.66 4.59 -11.49
C PHE A 32 15.72 4.80 -12.57
N ASP A 33 15.52 5.83 -13.34
CA ASP A 33 16.48 6.32 -14.32
C ASP A 33 17.78 6.69 -13.55
N ILE A 34 18.76 5.76 -13.55
CA ILE A 34 20.11 5.96 -12.99
C ILE A 34 20.93 6.86 -13.92
N ALA A 35 20.36 7.37 -15.01
CA ALA A 35 21.04 8.20 -15.97
C ALA A 35 21.47 9.58 -15.44
N ASP A 36 20.96 10.05 -14.30
CA ASP A 36 21.28 11.39 -13.77
C ASP A 36 22.36 11.43 -12.67
N ARG A 37 23.08 10.32 -12.42
CA ARG A 37 24.20 10.31 -11.46
C ARG A 37 25.52 9.73 -11.96
N VAL A 38 25.71 9.58 -13.27
CA VAL A 38 26.99 9.20 -13.87
C VAL A 38 27.45 10.26 -14.88
N ALA A 39 27.49 11.48 -14.47
CA ALA A 39 28.20 12.53 -15.20
C ALA A 39 29.05 13.30 -14.19
N THR A 40 30.18 12.77 -13.84
CA THR A 40 31.46 13.46 -13.58
C THR A 40 32.47 12.53 -12.91
N VAL A 41 33.01 11.59 -13.65
CA VAL A 41 34.38 11.14 -13.45
C VAL A 41 34.97 10.99 -14.86
N ALA A 42 35.50 12.07 -15.36
CA ALA A 42 36.40 12.06 -16.51
C ALA A 42 37.73 11.44 -16.03
N THR A 43 38.09 10.35 -16.66
CA THR A 43 39.39 9.70 -16.50
C THR A 43 40.49 10.55 -17.12
N ASP A 44 41.35 11.04 -16.29
CA ASP A 44 42.66 11.50 -16.73
C ASP A 44 43.65 10.36 -16.45
N GLN A 45 44.05 9.62 -17.47
CA GLN A 45 45.15 8.68 -17.44
C GLN A 45 46.38 9.38 -17.91
N ASN A 46 47.23 9.88 -16.97
CA ASN A 46 48.67 9.86 -17.09
C ASN A 46 49.31 10.51 -15.86
N ALA A 47 49.92 9.72 -15.03
CA ALA A 47 51.23 9.95 -14.41
C ALA A 47 51.37 9.13 -13.12
N GLY A 48 52.31 8.22 -13.11
CA GLY A 48 52.69 7.43 -11.95
C GLY A 48 53.28 8.31 -10.85
N ASN A 49 52.93 8.01 -9.62
CA ASN A 49 53.82 7.83 -8.50
C ASN A 49 53.02 7.65 -7.21
N SER A 50 53.40 6.60 -6.51
CA SER A 50 52.99 6.27 -5.16
C SER A 50 53.27 7.37 -4.15
N ARG A 51 52.26 7.79 -3.38
CA ARG A 51 52.45 8.29 -2.01
C ARG A 51 51.21 8.00 -1.18
N VAL A 52 51.35 7.12 -0.22
CA VAL A 52 50.46 6.88 0.90
C VAL A 52 50.40 8.17 1.73
N ALA A 53 49.26 8.84 1.80
CA ALA A 53 49.03 9.94 2.73
C ALA A 53 48.21 9.39 3.92
N GLN A 54 48.89 9.32 5.07
CA GLN A 54 48.29 9.18 6.38
C GLN A 54 47.53 10.46 6.70
N PHE A 55 46.22 10.35 6.95
CA PHE A 55 45.48 11.45 7.59
C PHE A 55 45.59 11.32 9.09
N VAL A 56 46.31 12.28 9.67
CA VAL A 56 46.41 12.54 11.09
C VAL A 56 45.14 13.30 11.50
N ALA A 57 44.46 12.80 12.53
CA ALA A 57 43.36 13.50 13.17
C ALA A 57 43.88 14.75 13.91
N ALA A 58 43.33 15.90 13.58
CA ALA A 58 43.51 17.11 14.38
C ALA A 58 42.40 17.19 15.43
N ASN A 59 42.80 17.15 16.68
CA ASN A 59 41.97 17.48 17.83
C ASN A 59 41.87 18.99 17.93
N ASP A 60 40.68 19.54 17.89
CA ASP A 60 40.42 20.89 18.38
C ASP A 60 39.56 20.81 19.64
N ASP A 61 40.20 21.28 20.69
CA ASP A 61 39.78 21.35 22.08
C ASP A 61 38.97 22.66 22.26
N GLU A 62 37.65 22.60 22.36
CA GLU A 62 36.85 23.71 22.86
C GLU A 62 36.11 23.33 24.14
N ARG A 63 36.63 23.85 25.23
CA ARG A 63 36.13 23.72 26.60
C ARG A 63 34.79 24.38 26.77
N THR A 64 33.75 23.57 27.03
CA THR A 64 32.50 24.06 27.59
C THR A 64 32.63 24.13 29.14
N PRO A 65 32.23 25.21 29.81
CA PRO A 65 32.41 25.34 31.25
C PRO A 65 31.45 24.47 32.03
N ALA A 66 31.97 23.75 33.01
CA ALA A 66 31.24 22.90 33.94
C ALA A 66 30.27 23.74 34.80
N ILE A 67 28.98 23.46 34.74
CA ILE A 67 27.98 24.01 35.67
C ILE A 67 28.03 23.15 36.95
N LYS A 68 28.36 23.80 38.05
CA LYS A 68 28.34 23.23 39.41
C LYS A 68 26.89 22.93 39.82
N PRO A 69 26.61 21.81 40.49
CA PRO A 69 25.26 21.51 40.97
C PRO A 69 24.87 22.40 42.15
N ASP A 70 23.74 23.08 42.02
CA ASP A 70 23.11 23.86 43.10
C ASP A 70 22.52 22.90 44.15
N LYS A 71 22.89 23.10 45.40
CA LYS A 71 22.41 22.34 46.56
C LYS A 71 21.12 22.98 47.11
N THR A 72 20.04 22.92 46.35
CA THR A 72 18.70 23.15 46.92
C THR A 72 17.77 22.07 46.39
N GLY A 73 17.53 21.06 47.24
CA GLY A 73 16.60 19.97 46.98
C GLY A 73 15.18 20.45 46.85
N ARG A 74 14.76 20.78 45.65
CA ARG A 74 13.35 20.79 45.24
C ARG A 74 13.26 20.08 43.91
N THR A 75 12.89 18.82 43.95
CA THR A 75 12.39 18.07 42.81
C THR A 75 11.10 18.72 42.36
N SER A 76 11.19 19.60 41.34
CA SER A 76 10.01 20.03 40.60
C SER A 76 9.55 18.84 39.77
N SER A 77 8.58 18.09 40.32
CA SER A 77 7.79 17.17 39.52
C SER A 77 7.09 18.00 38.44
N LEU A 78 7.57 17.86 37.18
CA LEU A 78 6.77 18.26 36.04
C LEU A 78 5.42 17.52 36.16
N ARG A 79 4.38 18.23 36.56
CA ARG A 79 3.02 17.75 36.50
C ARG A 79 2.78 17.31 35.08
N ALA A 80 2.71 15.99 34.88
CA ALA A 80 2.13 15.37 33.70
C ALA A 80 0.78 16.04 33.51
N GLY A 81 0.58 16.67 32.37
CA GLY A 81 -0.72 17.24 31.99
C GLY A 81 -1.80 16.21 32.22
N ALA A 82 -2.94 16.64 32.73
CA ALA A 82 -4.07 15.84 33.17
C ALA A 82 -4.26 14.62 32.24
N GLY A 83 -3.98 13.43 32.76
CA GLY A 83 -4.09 12.17 32.05
C GLY A 83 -5.54 12.00 31.60
N VAL A 84 -5.74 12.07 30.30
CA VAL A 84 -6.89 11.43 29.68
C VAL A 84 -6.77 9.96 30.11
N LYS A 85 -7.66 9.51 31.00
CA LYS A 85 -7.80 8.08 31.29
C LYS A 85 -7.86 7.36 29.94
N PRO A 86 -7.15 6.24 29.74
CA PRO A 86 -7.27 5.48 28.53
C PRO A 86 -8.69 4.89 28.46
N GLY A 87 -9.62 5.73 28.00
CA GLY A 87 -10.94 5.28 27.61
C GLY A 87 -10.73 4.42 26.37
N SER A 88 -11.28 3.21 26.36
CA SER A 88 -11.31 2.36 25.17
C SER A 88 -11.82 3.21 24.01
N LEU A 89 -10.98 3.39 22.98
CA LEU A 89 -11.42 4.06 21.76
C LEU A 89 -12.60 3.24 21.20
N ALA A 90 -13.70 3.93 20.87
CA ALA A 90 -14.84 3.25 20.28
C ALA A 90 -14.42 2.45 19.04
N ALA A 91 -15.05 1.30 18.82
CA ALA A 91 -14.90 0.54 17.59
C ALA A 91 -15.18 1.43 16.36
N PRO A 92 -14.64 1.11 15.15
CA PRO A 92 -14.99 1.84 13.96
C PRO A 92 -16.50 1.94 13.76
N GLY A 93 -17.01 3.16 13.70
CA GLY A 93 -18.44 3.44 13.49
C GLY A 93 -18.81 3.42 12.01
N PRO A 94 -20.10 3.58 11.70
CA PRO A 94 -20.59 3.53 10.32
C PRO A 94 -20.02 4.63 9.41
N SER A 95 -19.61 5.79 9.96
CA SER A 95 -18.98 6.87 9.19
C SER A 95 -17.47 6.71 9.04
N SER A 96 -16.86 5.72 9.69
CA SER A 96 -15.43 5.46 9.63
C SER A 96 -15.00 4.84 8.30
N TRP A 97 -13.68 4.92 8.01
CA TRP A 97 -12.99 4.21 6.94
C TRP A 97 -11.86 3.37 7.53
N PRO A 98 -12.16 2.17 8.10
CA PRO A 98 -11.22 1.46 8.98
C PRO A 98 -10.17 0.63 8.24
N SER A 99 -10.22 0.56 6.91
CA SER A 99 -9.33 -0.30 6.10
C SER A 99 -9.31 0.12 4.65
N PHE A 100 -8.46 -0.53 3.85
CA PHE A 100 -8.53 -0.47 2.40
C PHE A 100 -9.95 -0.78 1.91
N ARG A 101 -10.47 0.04 0.99
CA ARG A 101 -11.80 -0.12 0.34
C ARG A 101 -13.00 -0.17 1.30
N ASN A 102 -12.85 0.38 2.52
CA ASN A 102 -13.93 0.49 3.53
C ASN A 102 -14.54 -0.86 3.96
N GLY A 103 -13.69 -1.78 4.41
CA GLY A 103 -14.14 -3.01 5.05
C GLY A 103 -13.93 -4.29 4.24
N ASN A 104 -14.51 -5.37 4.74
CA ASN A 104 -14.22 -6.72 4.29
C ASN A 104 -14.72 -7.05 2.88
N LEU A 105 -15.79 -6.41 2.41
CA LEU A 105 -16.32 -6.61 1.05
C LEU A 105 -15.50 -5.87 -0.01
N GLN A 106 -14.58 -5.01 0.38
CA GLN A 106 -13.68 -4.26 -0.52
C GLN A 106 -14.40 -3.38 -1.56
N GLN A 107 -15.61 -2.90 -1.25
CA GLN A 107 -16.49 -2.21 -2.22
C GLN A 107 -16.03 -0.79 -2.57
N GLY A 108 -15.21 -0.16 -1.76
CA GLY A 108 -14.72 1.20 -2.03
C GLY A 108 -15.82 2.27 -1.99
N VAL A 109 -16.84 2.07 -1.18
CA VAL A 109 -17.96 2.98 -1.00
C VAL A 109 -17.94 3.54 0.41
N ALA A 110 -17.98 4.87 0.53
CA ALA A 110 -18.07 5.55 1.81
C ALA A 110 -19.53 5.68 2.24
N THR A 111 -19.80 5.41 3.50
CA THR A 111 -21.11 5.65 4.12
C THR A 111 -21.28 7.09 4.58
N GLY A 112 -20.16 7.77 4.86
CA GLY A 112 -20.13 9.18 5.21
C GLY A 112 -20.25 10.11 4.00
N ARG A 113 -20.83 11.30 4.20
CA ARG A 113 -20.90 12.34 3.17
C ARG A 113 -19.74 13.31 3.29
N LEU A 114 -19.22 13.77 2.16
CA LEU A 114 -18.24 14.85 2.08
C LEU A 114 -18.95 16.18 1.74
N PRO A 115 -18.40 17.32 2.17
CA PRO A 115 -18.91 18.63 1.73
C PRO A 115 -18.79 18.79 0.22
N LYS A 116 -19.72 19.53 -0.39
CA LYS A 116 -19.73 19.76 -1.84
C LYS A 116 -18.47 20.48 -2.32
N LYS A 117 -17.88 21.35 -1.50
CA LYS A 117 -16.59 22.02 -1.75
C LYS A 117 -15.60 21.55 -0.69
N LEU A 118 -14.59 20.80 -1.12
CA LEU A 118 -13.51 20.35 -0.23
C LEU A 118 -12.46 21.44 -0.08
N LYS A 119 -12.08 21.74 1.18
CA LYS A 119 -10.94 22.58 1.52
C LYS A 119 -9.80 21.70 2.04
N LEU A 120 -8.56 22.09 1.78
CA LEU A 120 -7.41 21.48 2.41
C LEU A 120 -7.40 21.89 3.89
N LEU A 121 -7.58 20.93 4.79
CA LEU A 121 -7.54 21.15 6.24
C LEU A 121 -6.09 21.20 6.73
N TRP A 122 -5.32 20.20 6.34
CA TRP A 122 -3.90 20.10 6.66
C TRP A 122 -3.16 19.22 5.65
N LYS A 123 -1.84 19.38 5.63
CA LYS A 123 -0.91 18.49 4.93
C LYS A 123 0.29 18.19 5.82
N HIS A 124 0.80 16.97 5.72
CA HIS A 124 2.00 16.53 6.44
C HIS A 124 3.02 16.01 5.43
N LYS A 125 4.27 16.51 5.52
CA LYS A 125 5.37 16.03 4.67
C LYS A 125 5.96 14.78 5.28
N THR A 126 6.10 13.72 4.51
CA THR A 126 6.80 12.48 4.88
C THR A 126 8.22 12.47 4.30
N ARG A 127 9.10 11.63 4.85
CA ARG A 127 10.45 11.45 4.30
C ARG A 127 10.37 10.82 2.90
N ASP A 128 9.55 9.78 2.75
CA ASP A 128 9.31 9.06 1.51
C ASP A 128 7.83 9.08 1.13
N GLY A 129 7.51 8.45 -0.02
CA GLY A 129 6.15 8.41 -0.55
C GLY A 129 5.15 7.72 0.37
N VAL A 130 3.88 7.98 0.11
CA VAL A 130 2.74 7.34 0.73
C VAL A 130 1.90 6.69 -0.36
N GLU A 131 1.95 5.38 -0.45
CA GLU A 131 1.18 4.57 -1.41
C GLU A 131 0.00 3.87 -0.75
N ALA A 132 0.08 3.69 0.57
CA ALA A 132 -1.00 3.13 1.37
C ALA A 132 -2.25 4.03 1.39
N THR A 133 -3.43 3.43 1.27
CA THR A 133 -4.68 4.11 1.61
C THR A 133 -4.75 4.32 3.12
N ALA A 134 -5.13 5.52 3.56
CA ALA A 134 -5.29 5.81 4.98
C ALA A 134 -6.48 5.06 5.61
N ALA A 135 -6.45 4.88 6.94
CA ALA A 135 -7.65 4.55 7.70
C ALA A 135 -8.09 5.78 8.54
N ILE A 136 -9.40 6.01 8.59
CA ILE A 136 -10.01 7.14 9.31
C ILE A 136 -11.04 6.58 10.30
N VAL A 137 -10.78 6.73 11.59
CA VAL A 137 -11.67 6.18 12.62
C VAL A 137 -11.82 7.19 13.75
N GLY A 138 -13.00 7.75 13.91
CA GLY A 138 -13.32 8.77 14.90
C GLY A 138 -12.42 10.01 14.72
N ARG A 139 -11.65 10.34 15.75
CA ARG A 139 -10.72 11.49 15.72
C ARG A 139 -9.36 11.20 15.11
N SER A 140 -9.07 9.98 14.71
CA SER A 140 -7.74 9.57 14.29
C SER A 140 -7.67 9.24 12.80
N VAL A 141 -6.54 9.57 12.18
CA VAL A 141 -6.12 9.16 10.83
C VAL A 141 -4.84 8.34 10.94
N TYR A 142 -4.83 7.14 10.37
CA TYR A 142 -3.70 6.22 10.39
C TYR A 142 -3.17 6.04 8.97
N VAL A 143 -1.86 6.21 8.78
CA VAL A 143 -1.23 6.16 7.45
C VAL A 143 0.13 5.49 7.53
N GLY A 144 0.33 4.42 6.75
CA GLY A 144 1.64 3.85 6.49
C GLY A 144 2.40 4.64 5.42
N ALA A 145 3.72 4.77 5.57
CA ALA A 145 4.60 5.42 4.61
C ALA A 145 5.77 4.51 4.23
N LEU A 146 6.35 4.74 3.05
CA LEU A 146 7.50 3.96 2.55
C LEU A 146 8.77 4.19 3.37
N SER A 147 8.79 5.20 4.24
CA SER A 147 9.86 5.41 5.22
C SER A 147 9.82 4.49 6.44
N GLY A 148 8.96 3.46 6.43
CA GLY A 148 8.80 2.51 7.53
C GLY A 148 8.07 3.07 8.76
N TYR A 149 7.38 4.20 8.63
CA TYR A 149 6.56 4.77 9.70
C TYR A 149 5.06 4.56 9.45
N LEU A 150 4.37 4.06 10.48
CA LEU A 150 2.92 4.17 10.63
C LEU A 150 2.64 5.39 11.52
N TYR A 151 1.93 6.36 10.97
CA TYR A 151 1.54 7.59 11.67
C TYR A 151 0.12 7.52 12.19
N CYS A 152 -0.12 8.09 13.36
CA CYS A 152 -1.44 8.44 13.85
C CYS A 152 -1.53 9.96 13.95
N PHE A 153 -2.49 10.54 13.25
CA PHE A 153 -2.76 11.98 13.28
C PHE A 153 -4.08 12.27 13.98
N ASP A 154 -4.15 13.41 14.66
CA ASP A 154 -5.43 14.04 14.98
C ASP A 154 -6.07 14.51 13.67
N ARG A 155 -7.28 14.04 13.39
CA ARG A 155 -7.98 14.25 12.11
C ARG A 155 -8.29 15.73 11.85
N GLN A 156 -8.55 16.53 12.90
CA GLN A 156 -8.93 17.94 12.75
C GLN A 156 -7.71 18.84 12.51
N THR A 157 -6.62 18.57 13.26
CA THR A 157 -5.46 19.47 13.30
C THR A 157 -4.28 19.00 12.47
N GLY A 158 -4.23 17.71 12.08
CA GLY A 158 -3.07 17.10 11.43
C GLY A 158 -1.86 16.93 12.36
N LYS A 159 -2.02 17.15 13.68
CA LYS A 159 -0.94 16.91 14.64
C LYS A 159 -0.67 15.42 14.75
N VAL A 160 0.61 15.03 14.67
CA VAL A 160 1.05 13.65 14.95
C VAL A 160 0.81 13.37 16.44
N MET A 161 -0.01 12.38 16.72
CA MET A 161 -0.29 11.91 18.08
C MET A 161 0.74 10.90 18.54
N TRP A 162 1.08 9.96 17.64
CA TRP A 162 2.15 9.00 17.79
C TRP A 162 2.60 8.50 16.42
N LYS A 163 3.78 7.87 16.39
CA LYS A 163 4.30 7.15 15.23
C LYS A 163 4.91 5.83 15.68
N TYR A 164 4.73 4.79 14.89
CA TYR A 164 5.30 3.47 15.05
C TYR A 164 6.27 3.21 13.91
N ARG A 165 7.39 2.54 14.18
CA ARG A 165 8.39 2.20 13.18
C ARG A 165 8.40 0.70 12.93
N SER A 166 8.61 0.27 11.68
CA SER A 166 8.63 -1.16 11.29
C SER A 166 9.77 -1.94 11.95
N ILE A 167 10.85 -1.25 12.37
CA ILE A 167 11.98 -1.82 13.10
C ILE A 167 12.11 -1.22 14.50
N GLU A 168 12.77 -1.93 15.41
CA GLU A 168 12.98 -1.45 16.79
C GLU A 168 14.08 -0.39 16.91
N ASN A 169 15.02 -0.36 15.97
CA ASN A 169 16.07 0.65 15.97
C ASN A 169 15.49 2.04 15.73
N LEU A 170 15.77 2.98 16.61
CA LEU A 170 15.28 4.36 16.56
C LEU A 170 16.17 5.31 15.77
N ASP A 171 17.36 4.87 15.34
CA ASP A 171 18.25 5.69 14.49
C ASP A 171 17.51 6.06 13.20
N PRO A 172 17.26 7.35 12.92
CA PRO A 172 16.51 7.80 11.75
C PRO A 172 17.23 7.49 10.43
N GLU A 173 18.55 7.29 10.44
CA GLU A 173 19.33 6.95 9.24
C GLU A 173 19.32 5.45 8.94
N GLN A 174 18.94 4.60 9.90
CA GLN A 174 18.77 3.18 9.67
C GLN A 174 17.62 2.93 8.69
N PHE A 175 17.87 2.14 7.66
CA PHE A 175 16.80 1.68 6.75
C PHE A 175 15.68 1.00 7.53
N SER A 176 14.46 1.28 7.14
CA SER A 176 13.26 0.65 7.70
C SER A 176 12.36 0.19 6.55
N PRO A 177 11.91 -1.08 6.56
CA PRO A 177 10.94 -1.58 5.57
C PRO A 177 9.70 -0.70 5.52
N GLY A 178 9.31 -0.31 4.32
CA GLY A 178 8.18 0.58 4.09
C GLY A 178 6.83 -0.11 4.31
N PHE A 179 5.80 0.69 4.56
CA PHE A 179 4.42 0.25 4.63
C PHE A 179 3.68 0.61 3.34
N LYS A 180 3.61 -0.34 2.38
CA LYS A 180 2.75 -0.23 1.19
C LYS A 180 1.32 -0.64 1.48
N ALA A 181 1.14 -1.61 2.39
CA ALA A 181 -0.17 -2.06 2.82
C ALA A 181 -0.95 -0.95 3.54
N ALA A 182 -2.25 -0.90 3.31
CA ALA A 182 -3.13 -0.02 4.08
C ALA A 182 -3.33 -0.58 5.51
N PRO A 183 -3.40 0.27 6.55
CA PRO A 183 -3.69 -0.18 7.90
C PRO A 183 -5.14 -0.69 8.01
N ARG A 184 -5.32 -1.81 8.70
CA ARG A 184 -6.62 -2.31 9.15
C ARG A 184 -6.82 -1.96 10.61
N VAL A 185 -7.85 -1.17 10.92
CA VAL A 185 -8.11 -0.67 12.26
C VAL A 185 -9.28 -1.43 12.90
N THR A 186 -9.08 -1.91 14.13
CA THR A 186 -10.11 -2.46 15.01
C THR A 186 -10.36 -1.53 16.22
N ALA A 187 -11.09 -1.99 17.22
CA ALA A 187 -11.31 -1.21 18.45
C ALA A 187 -10.01 -0.92 19.19
N ASP A 188 -9.10 -1.88 19.26
CA ASP A 188 -7.92 -1.89 20.13
C ASP A 188 -6.58 -1.98 19.40
N ALA A 189 -6.57 -2.35 18.12
CA ALA A 189 -5.34 -2.58 17.37
C ALA A 189 -5.41 -2.12 15.91
N ILE A 190 -4.23 -1.97 15.33
CA ILE A 190 -3.99 -1.73 13.91
C ILE A 190 -3.13 -2.87 13.39
N TYR A 191 -3.53 -3.45 12.26
CA TYR A 191 -2.79 -4.52 11.57
C TYR A 191 -2.28 -3.97 10.25
N ILE A 192 -0.96 -4.13 9.98
CA ILE A 192 -0.32 -3.59 8.77
C ILE A 192 0.87 -4.46 8.40
N GLY A 193 1.02 -4.76 7.10
CA GLY A 193 2.17 -5.47 6.56
C GLY A 193 3.23 -4.53 6.04
N ASP A 194 4.49 -4.97 6.02
CA ASP A 194 5.63 -4.22 5.50
C ASP A 194 6.32 -4.90 4.31
N GLU A 195 7.34 -4.24 3.75
CA GLU A 195 8.13 -4.72 2.61
C GLU A 195 9.03 -5.91 2.92
N ASP A 196 9.39 -6.15 4.18
CA ASP A 196 10.18 -7.32 4.62
C ASP A 196 9.31 -8.53 4.98
N GLY A 197 7.99 -8.41 4.77
CA GLY A 197 7.05 -9.51 5.01
C GLY A 197 6.62 -9.66 6.47
N MET A 198 6.75 -8.63 7.27
CA MET A 198 6.24 -8.65 8.63
C MET A 198 4.83 -8.10 8.69
N ILE A 199 3.94 -8.84 9.37
CA ILE A 199 2.63 -8.32 9.80
C ILE A 199 2.75 -7.83 11.23
N HIS A 200 2.45 -6.55 11.43
CA HIS A 200 2.52 -5.86 12.71
C HIS A 200 1.12 -5.69 13.29
N ALA A 201 0.92 -6.04 14.56
CA ALA A 201 -0.19 -5.58 15.36
C ALA A 201 0.29 -4.48 16.31
N VAL A 202 -0.30 -3.32 16.17
CA VAL A 202 0.07 -2.11 16.91
C VAL A 202 -1.10 -1.67 17.77
N ASP A 203 -0.86 -1.36 19.04
CA ASP A 203 -1.87 -0.83 19.94
C ASP A 203 -2.38 0.52 19.41
N ARG A 204 -3.69 0.62 19.24
CA ARG A 204 -4.32 1.75 18.57
C ARG A 204 -4.20 3.07 19.36
N VAL A 205 -4.14 2.99 20.68
CA VAL A 205 -4.09 4.17 21.57
C VAL A 205 -2.67 4.69 21.70
N THR A 206 -1.74 3.77 21.97
CA THR A 206 -0.37 4.11 22.36
C THR A 206 0.64 4.08 21.21
N GLY A 207 0.32 3.42 20.10
CA GLY A 207 1.25 3.17 19.00
C GLY A 207 2.33 2.14 19.35
N ARG A 208 2.18 1.36 20.43
CA ARG A 208 3.15 0.33 20.84
C ARG A 208 2.88 -0.98 20.12
N LYS A 209 3.95 -1.74 19.85
CA LYS A 209 3.89 -3.10 19.34
C LYS A 209 3.07 -4.00 20.28
N LYS A 210 2.11 -4.75 19.74
CA LYS A 210 1.42 -5.85 20.42
C LYS A 210 2.09 -7.17 20.07
N TRP A 211 2.21 -7.47 18.79
CA TRP A 211 2.93 -8.63 18.25
C TRP A 211 3.38 -8.37 16.80
N ILE A 212 4.34 -9.16 16.34
CA ILE A 212 4.82 -9.21 14.96
C ILE A 212 4.91 -10.67 14.55
N VAL A 213 4.55 -10.96 13.29
CA VAL A 213 4.72 -12.26 12.65
C VAL A 213 5.42 -12.07 11.33
N THR A 214 6.44 -12.88 11.06
CA THR A 214 7.20 -12.84 9.82
C THR A 214 6.61 -13.84 8.83
N THR A 215 6.36 -13.39 7.60
CA THR A 215 6.13 -14.23 6.42
C THR A 215 7.42 -14.34 5.60
N GLY A 216 7.40 -15.01 4.46
CA GLY A 216 8.60 -15.20 3.65
C GLY A 216 8.94 -14.04 2.71
N ALA A 217 8.04 -13.06 2.49
CA ALA A 217 8.23 -11.94 1.57
C ALA A 217 7.20 -10.82 1.81
N GLU A 218 7.33 -9.71 1.09
CA GLU A 218 6.51 -8.49 1.18
C GLU A 218 5.01 -8.76 1.36
N ILE A 219 4.38 -7.93 2.18
CA ILE A 219 2.92 -7.87 2.37
C ILE A 219 2.41 -6.54 1.81
N ALA A 220 1.95 -6.55 0.56
CA ALA A 220 1.40 -5.37 -0.11
C ALA A 220 -0.09 -5.16 0.17
N GLY A 221 -0.84 -6.23 0.44
CA GLY A 221 -2.26 -6.21 0.69
C GLY A 221 -2.64 -5.80 2.11
N CYS A 222 -3.77 -5.10 2.26
CA CYS A 222 -4.36 -4.81 3.57
C CYS A 222 -4.90 -6.10 4.20
N ALA A 223 -4.66 -6.32 5.50
CA ALA A 223 -5.24 -7.44 6.23
C ALA A 223 -6.77 -7.34 6.32
N ALA A 224 -7.45 -8.46 6.21
CA ALA A 224 -8.88 -8.59 6.52
C ALA A 224 -9.06 -9.18 7.93
N ILE A 225 -10.05 -8.67 8.67
CA ILE A 225 -10.35 -9.13 10.02
C ILE A 225 -11.73 -9.77 10.04
N VAL A 226 -11.81 -11.01 10.52
CA VAL A 226 -13.08 -11.71 10.70
C VAL A 226 -13.06 -12.52 12.01
N GLY A 227 -13.95 -12.14 12.94
CA GLY A 227 -13.97 -12.75 14.27
C GLY A 227 -12.60 -12.64 14.97
N LYS A 228 -11.99 -13.79 15.25
CA LYS A 228 -10.68 -13.92 15.90
C LYS A 228 -9.51 -14.07 14.92
N HIS A 229 -9.74 -13.87 13.63
CA HIS A 229 -8.75 -14.12 12.58
C HIS A 229 -8.29 -12.86 11.87
N VAL A 230 -7.00 -12.81 11.57
CA VAL A 230 -6.35 -11.86 10.65
C VAL A 230 -5.98 -12.63 9.39
N ILE A 231 -6.55 -12.24 8.24
CA ILE A 231 -6.28 -12.87 6.94
C ILE A 231 -5.41 -11.94 6.12
N VAL A 232 -4.25 -12.42 5.64
CA VAL A 232 -3.32 -11.60 4.86
C VAL A 232 -2.60 -12.43 3.80
N GLY A 233 -2.43 -11.87 2.60
CA GLY A 233 -1.63 -12.46 1.53
C GLY A 233 -0.20 -11.92 1.54
N SER A 234 0.77 -12.75 1.17
CA SER A 234 2.17 -12.40 1.07
C SER A 234 2.74 -12.74 -0.33
N TYR A 235 3.83 -12.09 -0.67
CA TYR A 235 4.59 -12.37 -1.90
C TYR A 235 5.35 -13.71 -1.84
N ASP A 236 5.38 -14.38 -0.70
CA ASP A 236 5.86 -15.76 -0.56
C ASP A 236 4.89 -16.82 -1.10
N SER A 237 3.80 -16.38 -1.75
CA SER A 237 2.75 -17.22 -2.33
C SER A 237 1.84 -17.89 -1.29
N PHE A 238 1.80 -17.40 -0.05
CA PHE A 238 0.89 -17.91 0.96
C PHE A 238 -0.16 -16.88 1.37
N LEU A 239 -1.39 -17.37 1.54
CA LEU A 239 -2.42 -16.71 2.32
C LEU A 239 -2.33 -17.21 3.75
N TYR A 240 -2.14 -16.30 4.70
CA TYR A 240 -2.04 -16.57 6.12
C TYR A 240 -3.35 -16.28 6.83
N CYS A 241 -3.73 -17.14 7.75
CA CYS A 241 -4.74 -16.88 8.77
C CYS A 241 -4.05 -16.92 10.13
N LEU A 242 -4.07 -15.79 10.80
CA LEU A 242 -3.41 -15.61 12.09
C LEU A 242 -4.45 -15.38 13.19
N ASN A 243 -4.13 -15.79 14.40
CA ASN A 243 -4.90 -15.46 15.58
C ASN A 243 -4.74 -13.96 15.91
N ILE A 244 -5.84 -13.26 16.06
CA ILE A 244 -5.85 -11.81 16.29
C ILE A 244 -5.17 -11.39 17.60
N LYS A 245 -5.10 -12.27 18.63
CA LYS A 245 -4.57 -11.95 19.95
C LYS A 245 -3.04 -11.93 20.00
N ASP A 246 -2.42 -12.92 19.35
CA ASP A 246 -1.00 -13.21 19.51
C ASP A 246 -0.24 -13.39 18.19
N GLY A 247 -0.94 -13.38 17.05
CA GLY A 247 -0.35 -13.57 15.73
C GLY A 247 -0.01 -15.02 15.39
N SER A 248 -0.31 -16.01 16.25
CA SER A 248 -0.05 -17.41 15.95
C SER A 248 -0.74 -17.86 14.66
N ILE A 249 -0.04 -18.67 13.85
CA ILE A 249 -0.59 -19.18 12.59
C ILE A 249 -1.67 -20.20 12.89
N VAL A 250 -2.90 -19.94 12.44
CA VAL A 250 -4.03 -20.87 12.51
C VAL A 250 -3.97 -21.85 11.34
N TRP A 251 -3.78 -21.32 10.15
CA TRP A 251 -3.54 -22.06 8.91
C TRP A 251 -2.84 -21.16 7.88
N LYS A 252 -2.24 -21.78 6.88
CA LYS A 252 -1.77 -21.11 5.66
C LYS A 252 -2.17 -21.89 4.44
N PHE A 253 -2.47 -21.20 3.36
CA PHE A 253 -2.87 -21.76 2.08
C PHE A 253 -1.89 -21.30 1.00
N GLN A 254 -1.32 -22.25 0.25
CA GLN A 254 -0.35 -21.96 -0.82
C GLN A 254 -1.07 -21.70 -2.14
N THR A 255 -0.70 -20.60 -2.80
CA THR A 255 -1.06 -20.26 -4.18
C THR A 255 0.10 -20.58 -5.13
N GLY A 256 -0.12 -20.46 -6.44
CA GLY A 256 0.93 -20.71 -7.45
C GLY A 256 1.96 -19.58 -7.58
N ASP A 257 1.63 -18.37 -7.11
CA ASP A 257 2.51 -17.17 -7.19
C ASP A 257 2.06 -16.14 -6.15
N ARG A 258 2.73 -15.00 -6.08
CA ARG A 258 2.52 -13.89 -5.12
C ARG A 258 1.06 -13.47 -5.00
N ILE A 259 0.66 -13.09 -3.80
CA ILE A 259 -0.63 -12.50 -3.51
C ILE A 259 -0.48 -11.00 -3.31
N ASN A 260 -0.87 -10.21 -4.32
CA ASN A 260 -0.82 -8.74 -4.28
C ASN A 260 -2.06 -8.12 -3.62
N GLY A 261 -3.23 -8.68 -3.93
CA GLY A 261 -4.51 -8.12 -3.54
C GLY A 261 -4.81 -8.28 -2.05
N SER A 262 -5.55 -7.32 -1.49
CA SER A 262 -6.15 -7.48 -0.17
C SER A 262 -7.24 -8.54 -0.23
N PRO A 263 -7.29 -9.51 0.70
CA PRO A 263 -8.34 -10.51 0.74
C PRO A 263 -9.71 -9.85 0.96
N ALA A 264 -10.71 -10.20 0.16
CA ALA A 264 -12.09 -9.82 0.43
C ALA A 264 -12.79 -10.95 1.23
N ILE A 265 -13.79 -10.59 2.03
CA ILE A 265 -14.51 -11.53 2.90
C ILE A 265 -16.01 -11.42 2.63
N ALA A 266 -16.67 -12.56 2.41
CA ALA A 266 -18.13 -12.65 2.44
C ALA A 266 -18.58 -13.94 3.15
N GLY A 267 -19.35 -13.79 4.22
CA GLY A 267 -19.76 -14.89 5.09
C GLY A 267 -18.55 -15.66 5.63
N LYS A 268 -18.49 -16.96 5.37
CA LYS A 268 -17.40 -17.85 5.82
C LYS A 268 -16.27 -18.02 4.78
N TYR A 269 -16.24 -17.20 3.74
CA TYR A 269 -15.28 -17.32 2.66
C TYR A 269 -14.40 -16.06 2.54
N THR A 270 -13.13 -16.28 2.19
CA THR A 270 -12.22 -15.26 1.73
C THR A 270 -11.90 -15.48 0.26
N PHE A 271 -11.73 -14.36 -0.46
CA PHE A 271 -11.44 -14.35 -1.89
C PHE A 271 -10.03 -13.80 -2.09
N VAL A 272 -9.21 -14.58 -2.80
CA VAL A 272 -7.82 -14.28 -3.06
C VAL A 272 -7.58 -14.18 -4.56
N ALA A 273 -6.94 -13.10 -4.96
CA ALA A 273 -6.49 -12.86 -6.32
C ALA A 273 -4.97 -12.69 -6.31
N GLY A 274 -4.26 -13.46 -7.12
CA GLY A 274 -2.80 -13.48 -7.15
C GLY A 274 -2.21 -13.40 -8.56
N CYS A 275 -0.89 -13.37 -8.63
CA CYS A 275 -0.15 -13.37 -9.89
C CYS A 275 -0.20 -14.72 -10.62
N ASP A 276 -0.72 -15.76 -10.01
CA ASP A 276 -0.93 -17.08 -10.62
C ASP A 276 -2.18 -17.18 -11.52
N GLN A 277 -2.80 -16.05 -11.84
CA GLN A 277 -3.95 -15.93 -12.76
C GLN A 277 -5.24 -16.58 -12.25
N HIS A 278 -5.32 -16.91 -10.96
CA HIS A 278 -6.48 -17.56 -10.38
C HIS A 278 -7.16 -16.67 -9.31
N LEU A 279 -8.47 -16.67 -9.35
CA LEU A 279 -9.31 -16.20 -8.27
C LEU A 279 -9.78 -17.41 -7.45
N ARG A 280 -9.45 -17.45 -6.16
CA ARG A 280 -9.76 -18.56 -5.27
C ARG A 280 -10.77 -18.18 -4.19
N VAL A 281 -11.59 -19.16 -3.84
CA VAL A 281 -12.55 -19.09 -2.74
C VAL A 281 -12.08 -20.04 -1.64
N ILE A 282 -11.68 -19.49 -0.50
CA ILE A 282 -11.11 -20.25 0.64
C ILE A 282 -12.07 -20.15 1.83
N ASN A 283 -12.35 -21.28 2.47
CA ASN A 283 -13.10 -21.30 3.71
C ASN A 283 -12.22 -20.79 4.86
N ILE A 284 -12.69 -19.76 5.57
CA ILE A 284 -11.91 -19.06 6.61
C ILE A 284 -11.63 -19.94 7.83
N GLU A 285 -12.57 -20.79 8.20
CA GLU A 285 -12.42 -21.64 9.41
C GLU A 285 -11.43 -22.77 9.19
N THR A 286 -11.40 -23.34 7.98
CA THR A 286 -10.62 -24.55 7.69
C THR A 286 -9.38 -24.32 6.86
N GLY A 287 -9.24 -23.14 6.22
CA GLY A 287 -8.18 -22.85 5.23
C GLY A 287 -8.30 -23.67 3.93
N ARG A 288 -9.38 -24.42 3.73
CA ARG A 288 -9.54 -25.27 2.54
C ARG A 288 -10.15 -24.48 1.38
N GLN A 289 -9.62 -24.71 0.19
CA GLN A 289 -10.20 -24.19 -1.03
C GLN A 289 -11.57 -24.80 -1.28
N LYS A 290 -12.56 -23.92 -1.58
CA LYS A 290 -13.89 -24.31 -2.01
C LYS A 290 -14.03 -24.28 -3.53
N GLY A 291 -13.41 -23.28 -4.16
CA GLY A 291 -13.52 -23.05 -5.60
C GLY A 291 -12.34 -22.26 -6.14
N GLU A 292 -12.22 -22.32 -7.47
CA GLU A 292 -11.15 -21.66 -8.21
C GLU A 292 -11.62 -21.30 -9.61
N LEU A 293 -11.21 -20.11 -10.09
CA LEU A 293 -11.51 -19.68 -11.44
C LEU A 293 -10.25 -19.07 -12.09
N ALA A 294 -9.84 -19.62 -13.21
CA ALA A 294 -8.79 -19.07 -14.06
C ALA A 294 -9.27 -17.80 -14.78
N LEU A 295 -8.47 -16.75 -14.78
CA LEU A 295 -8.79 -15.45 -15.37
C LEU A 295 -7.86 -15.04 -16.54
N ASP A 296 -7.08 -15.96 -17.03
CA ASP A 296 -6.18 -15.84 -18.20
C ASP A 296 -5.13 -14.71 -18.09
N THR A 297 -4.93 -14.12 -16.90
CA THR A 297 -3.99 -13.01 -16.68
C THR A 297 -3.78 -12.72 -15.19
N TYR A 298 -2.66 -12.11 -14.88
CA TYR A 298 -2.31 -11.72 -13.50
C TYR A 298 -3.33 -10.79 -12.86
N LEU A 299 -3.49 -10.92 -11.55
CA LEU A 299 -4.37 -10.11 -10.72
C LEU A 299 -3.54 -9.33 -9.71
N ILE A 300 -3.55 -8.01 -9.84
CA ILE A 300 -2.89 -7.08 -8.91
C ILE A 300 -3.93 -6.42 -8.02
N ALA A 301 -5.10 -6.11 -8.59
CA ALA A 301 -6.19 -5.47 -7.89
C ALA A 301 -6.87 -6.42 -6.90
N SER A 302 -7.36 -5.87 -5.80
CA SER A 302 -8.19 -6.60 -4.84
C SER A 302 -9.60 -6.82 -5.40
N PRO A 303 -10.20 -8.00 -5.21
CA PRO A 303 -11.57 -8.26 -5.61
C PRO A 303 -12.56 -7.49 -4.73
N ALA A 304 -13.59 -6.90 -5.34
CA ALA A 304 -14.72 -6.29 -4.64
C ALA A 304 -15.92 -7.23 -4.68
N VAL A 305 -16.56 -7.43 -3.54
CA VAL A 305 -17.70 -8.37 -3.40
C VAL A 305 -19.00 -7.61 -3.27
N MET A 306 -20.02 -8.04 -4.05
CA MET A 306 -21.39 -7.58 -3.88
C MET A 306 -22.37 -8.76 -4.08
N GLY A 307 -22.94 -9.25 -2.98
CA GLY A 307 -23.76 -10.47 -2.99
C GLY A 307 -22.96 -11.69 -3.44
N GLU A 308 -23.43 -12.35 -4.49
CA GLU A 308 -22.77 -13.51 -5.09
C GLU A 308 -21.76 -13.15 -6.20
N MET A 309 -21.54 -11.84 -6.42
CA MET A 309 -20.69 -11.35 -7.47
C MET A 309 -19.36 -10.80 -6.94
N LEU A 310 -18.29 -11.07 -7.68
CA LEU A 310 -16.98 -10.45 -7.54
C LEU A 310 -16.66 -9.59 -8.76
N TYR A 311 -15.98 -8.47 -8.51
CA TYR A 311 -15.53 -7.56 -9.55
C TYR A 311 -14.03 -7.30 -9.37
N VAL A 312 -13.25 -7.53 -10.42
CA VAL A 312 -11.79 -7.36 -10.37
C VAL A 312 -11.25 -6.78 -11.68
N GLY A 313 -10.31 -5.84 -11.56
CA GLY A 313 -9.48 -5.38 -12.67
C GLY A 313 -8.29 -6.33 -12.87
N THR A 314 -7.89 -6.54 -14.13
CA THR A 314 -6.83 -7.49 -14.49
C THR A 314 -5.62 -6.79 -15.11
N TYR A 315 -4.46 -7.42 -15.04
CA TYR A 315 -3.25 -6.91 -15.70
C TYR A 315 -3.39 -6.90 -17.24
N GLY A 316 -4.20 -7.80 -17.80
CA GLY A 316 -4.58 -7.80 -19.23
C GLY A 316 -5.57 -6.70 -19.63
N GLY A 317 -5.80 -5.70 -18.75
CA GLY A 317 -6.62 -4.53 -19.07
C GLY A 317 -8.12 -4.79 -19.15
N ARG A 318 -8.62 -5.82 -18.49
CA ARG A 318 -10.05 -6.17 -18.47
C ARG A 318 -10.63 -5.98 -17.08
N VAL A 319 -11.92 -5.63 -17.03
CA VAL A 319 -12.72 -5.74 -15.81
C VAL A 319 -13.58 -7.00 -15.93
N VAL A 320 -13.54 -7.83 -14.91
CA VAL A 320 -14.23 -9.12 -14.91
C VAL A 320 -15.24 -9.16 -13.77
N ALA A 321 -16.47 -9.60 -14.08
CA ALA A 321 -17.47 -9.95 -13.09
C ALA A 321 -17.63 -11.47 -13.02
N VAL A 322 -17.54 -12.01 -11.81
CA VAL A 322 -17.55 -13.43 -11.52
C VAL A 322 -18.68 -13.73 -10.55
N ASP A 323 -19.52 -14.70 -10.89
CA ASP A 323 -20.37 -15.40 -9.95
C ASP A 323 -19.51 -16.44 -9.21
N TRP A 324 -19.15 -16.11 -7.97
CA TRP A 324 -18.21 -16.92 -7.20
C TRP A 324 -18.83 -18.20 -6.63
N LYS A 325 -20.16 -18.27 -6.52
CA LYS A 325 -20.84 -19.49 -6.07
C LYS A 325 -20.88 -20.56 -7.15
N ASN A 326 -21.12 -20.13 -8.40
CA ASN A 326 -21.23 -20.99 -9.57
C ASN A 326 -19.90 -21.06 -10.36
N GLU A 327 -18.84 -20.38 -9.88
CA GLU A 327 -17.49 -20.36 -10.47
C GLU A 327 -17.53 -19.96 -11.95
N LYS A 328 -18.33 -18.93 -12.28
CA LYS A 328 -18.62 -18.53 -13.65
C LYS A 328 -18.30 -17.06 -13.88
N ILE A 329 -17.62 -16.77 -15.00
CA ILE A 329 -17.52 -15.41 -15.50
C ILE A 329 -18.85 -15.00 -16.10
N VAL A 330 -19.44 -13.91 -15.57
CA VAL A 330 -20.73 -13.38 -16.03
C VAL A 330 -20.52 -12.40 -17.18
N TRP A 331 -19.52 -11.52 -17.06
CA TRP A 331 -19.12 -10.64 -18.14
C TRP A 331 -17.62 -10.23 -18.01
N LYS A 332 -17.04 -9.91 -19.16
CA LYS A 332 -15.71 -9.29 -19.27
C LYS A 332 -15.86 -7.99 -20.04
N HIS A 333 -15.36 -6.89 -19.49
CA HIS A 333 -15.26 -5.60 -20.18
C HIS A 333 -13.82 -5.36 -20.61
N LYS A 334 -13.61 -5.04 -21.90
CA LYS A 334 -12.31 -4.62 -22.46
C LYS A 334 -12.43 -3.15 -22.87
N PRO A 335 -11.62 -2.22 -22.31
CA PRO A 335 -11.57 -0.85 -22.75
C PRO A 335 -11.19 -0.75 -24.23
N PRO A 336 -11.79 0.18 -25.00
CA PRO A 336 -11.59 0.26 -26.46
C PRO A 336 -10.19 0.70 -26.89
N ARG A 337 -9.39 1.25 -25.98
CA ARG A 337 -8.03 1.77 -26.28
C ARG A 337 -6.92 0.73 -26.26
N GLY A 338 -7.19 -0.52 -25.92
CA GLY A 338 -6.20 -1.59 -25.85
C GLY A 338 -6.10 -2.23 -24.47
N GLU A 339 -5.09 -3.07 -24.29
CA GLU A 339 -4.88 -3.90 -23.09
C GLU A 339 -3.92 -3.18 -22.12
N PHE A 340 -4.38 -2.07 -21.52
CA PHE A 340 -3.62 -1.38 -20.49
C PHE A 340 -3.96 -1.94 -19.11
N PRO A 341 -2.98 -2.29 -18.29
CA PRO A 341 -3.22 -2.87 -16.97
C PRO A 341 -4.16 -2.05 -16.10
N ILE A 342 -5.03 -2.74 -15.35
CA ILE A 342 -5.90 -2.16 -14.33
C ILE A 342 -5.34 -2.58 -12.97
N HIS A 343 -4.61 -1.65 -12.34
CA HIS A 343 -4.04 -1.83 -11.00
C HIS A 343 -5.01 -1.41 -9.90
N SER A 344 -5.95 -0.53 -10.23
CA SER A 344 -6.93 -0.06 -9.25
C SER A 344 -7.94 -1.14 -8.89
N SER A 345 -8.27 -1.24 -7.61
CA SER A 345 -9.39 -2.07 -7.15
C SER A 345 -10.72 -1.35 -7.42
N ALA A 346 -11.71 -2.09 -7.86
CA ALA A 346 -13.00 -1.54 -8.27
C ALA A 346 -13.77 -0.88 -7.12
N ALA A 347 -14.46 0.24 -7.39
CA ALA A 347 -15.53 0.73 -6.54
C ALA A 347 -16.86 0.22 -7.08
N VAL A 348 -17.67 -0.40 -6.20
CA VAL A 348 -18.87 -1.13 -6.65
C VAL A 348 -20.10 -0.70 -5.84
N THR A 349 -21.16 -0.33 -6.55
CA THR A 349 -22.49 -0.06 -6.01
C THR A 349 -23.53 -0.95 -6.70
N ASP A 350 -24.80 -0.83 -6.36
CA ASP A 350 -25.88 -1.61 -6.99
C ASP A 350 -25.93 -1.44 -8.52
N ASN A 351 -25.54 -0.28 -9.04
CA ASN A 351 -25.65 0.04 -10.46
C ASN A 351 -24.29 0.19 -11.16
N TYR A 352 -23.22 0.46 -10.45
CA TYR A 352 -21.97 0.91 -11.05
C TYR A 352 -20.77 0.07 -10.61
N VAL A 353 -19.85 -0.17 -11.55
CA VAL A 353 -18.46 -0.59 -11.29
C VAL A 353 -17.53 0.49 -11.83
N VAL A 354 -16.71 1.07 -10.97
CA VAL A 354 -15.78 2.14 -11.33
C VAL A 354 -14.36 1.69 -11.12
N VAL A 355 -13.51 1.82 -12.14
CA VAL A 355 -12.08 1.45 -12.10
C VAL A 355 -11.21 2.51 -12.75
N GLY A 356 -10.01 2.73 -12.22
CA GLY A 356 -8.94 3.47 -12.87
C GLY A 356 -8.08 2.56 -13.73
N SER A 357 -7.55 3.04 -14.85
CA SER A 357 -6.72 2.26 -15.74
C SER A 357 -5.44 3.01 -16.15
N ARG A 358 -4.42 2.26 -16.53
CA ARG A 358 -3.19 2.81 -17.10
C ARG A 358 -3.36 3.37 -18.51
N ASP A 359 -4.53 3.19 -19.14
CA ASP A 359 -4.93 3.90 -20.37
C ASP A 359 -5.24 5.40 -20.15
N LYS A 360 -5.03 5.90 -18.92
CA LYS A 360 -5.28 7.27 -18.45
C LYS A 360 -6.76 7.61 -18.36
N GLN A 361 -7.62 6.62 -18.17
CA GLN A 361 -9.05 6.83 -18.00
C GLN A 361 -9.59 6.19 -16.72
N LEU A 362 -10.56 6.87 -16.13
CA LEU A 362 -11.49 6.28 -15.19
C LEU A 362 -12.66 5.73 -15.99
N HIS A 363 -13.01 4.47 -15.79
CA HIS A 363 -14.11 3.80 -16.45
C HIS A 363 -15.25 3.57 -15.48
N CYS A 364 -16.47 3.89 -15.88
CA CYS A 364 -17.67 3.51 -15.16
C CYS A 364 -18.50 2.56 -16.03
N LEU A 365 -18.82 1.43 -15.47
CA LEU A 365 -19.53 0.37 -16.14
C LEU A 365 -20.86 0.12 -15.46
N ASP A 366 -21.87 -0.30 -16.23
CA ASP A 366 -23.08 -0.90 -15.69
C ASP A 366 -22.73 -2.22 -14.97
N ARG A 367 -23.08 -2.32 -13.70
CA ARG A 367 -22.67 -3.47 -12.87
C ARG A 367 -23.20 -4.81 -13.37
N ARG A 368 -24.39 -4.84 -13.95
CA ARG A 368 -25.06 -6.09 -14.37
C ARG A 368 -24.56 -6.60 -15.70
N THR A 369 -24.23 -5.67 -16.62
CA THR A 369 -23.92 -6.01 -18.02
C THR A 369 -22.47 -5.80 -18.41
N GLY A 370 -21.69 -5.06 -17.61
CA GLY A 370 -20.31 -4.65 -17.96
C GLY A 370 -20.22 -3.63 -19.08
N LYS A 371 -21.36 -3.09 -19.57
CA LYS A 371 -21.36 -2.03 -20.61
C LYS A 371 -20.80 -0.74 -20.06
N SER A 372 -19.97 -0.05 -20.85
CA SER A 372 -19.46 1.27 -20.51
C SER A 372 -20.60 2.28 -20.46
N LEU A 373 -20.70 3.01 -19.34
CA LEU A 373 -21.66 4.09 -19.15
C LEU A 373 -21.01 5.44 -19.47
N TRP A 374 -19.82 5.68 -18.94
CA TRP A 374 -19.01 6.85 -19.21
C TRP A 374 -17.54 6.59 -18.90
N THR A 375 -16.67 7.43 -19.45
CA THR A 375 -15.25 7.48 -19.12
C THR A 375 -14.82 8.91 -18.82
N PHE A 376 -13.82 9.06 -17.95
CA PHE A 376 -13.18 10.35 -17.65
C PHE A 376 -11.69 10.28 -17.92
N ARG A 377 -11.15 11.17 -18.74
CA ARG A 377 -9.75 11.17 -19.16
C ARG A 377 -8.88 12.07 -18.28
N THR A 378 -7.73 11.54 -17.84
CA THR A 378 -6.66 12.26 -17.14
C THR A 378 -5.43 12.40 -18.06
N ARG A 379 -4.41 13.14 -17.60
CA ARG A 379 -3.14 13.27 -18.32
C ARG A 379 -2.14 12.15 -17.96
N GLY A 380 -2.31 11.46 -16.85
CA GLY A 380 -1.47 10.37 -16.37
C GLY A 380 -2.27 9.08 -16.12
N ARG A 381 -1.58 7.96 -15.92
CA ARG A 381 -2.22 6.70 -15.55
C ARG A 381 -2.97 6.82 -14.22
N ILE A 382 -3.96 5.95 -14.01
CA ILE A 382 -4.77 5.92 -12.79
C ILE A 382 -4.57 4.56 -12.13
N ASP A 383 -3.56 4.50 -11.24
CA ASP A 383 -3.31 3.33 -10.38
C ASP A 383 -4.10 3.43 -9.05
N SER A 384 -4.48 4.64 -8.68
CA SER A 384 -5.32 4.93 -7.51
C SER A 384 -6.67 4.23 -7.59
N SER A 385 -7.03 3.48 -6.55
CA SER A 385 -8.34 2.84 -6.45
C SER A 385 -9.43 3.87 -6.16
N PRO A 386 -10.44 4.05 -7.04
CA PRO A 386 -11.47 5.07 -6.89
C PRO A 386 -12.38 4.79 -5.69
N VAL A 387 -12.90 5.84 -5.07
CA VAL A 387 -13.83 5.78 -3.93
C VAL A 387 -15.12 6.51 -4.28
N ILE A 388 -16.25 5.85 -4.07
CA ILE A 388 -17.57 6.45 -4.22
C ILE A 388 -18.03 7.00 -2.86
N ALA A 389 -18.40 8.28 -2.83
CA ALA A 389 -19.00 8.92 -1.65
C ALA A 389 -20.20 9.77 -2.09
N GLY A 390 -21.42 9.29 -1.80
CA GLY A 390 -22.65 9.87 -2.28
C GLY A 390 -22.76 9.83 -3.81
N ASP A 391 -22.93 10.99 -4.42
CA ASP A 391 -23.06 11.18 -5.88
C ASP A 391 -21.71 11.40 -6.60
N ARG A 392 -20.57 11.15 -5.96
CA ARG A 392 -19.25 11.47 -6.48
C ARG A 392 -18.29 10.31 -6.41
N VAL A 393 -17.33 10.31 -7.35
CA VAL A 393 -16.18 9.41 -7.37
C VAL A 393 -14.91 10.22 -7.15
N TYR A 394 -14.10 9.83 -6.18
CA TYR A 394 -12.81 10.43 -5.85
C TYR A 394 -11.68 9.49 -6.22
N PHE A 395 -10.62 10.00 -6.88
CA PHE A 395 -9.46 9.20 -7.28
C PHE A 395 -8.23 10.08 -7.56
N GLY A 396 -7.05 9.50 -7.39
CA GLY A 396 -5.78 10.11 -7.74
C GLY A 396 -5.31 9.72 -9.14
N SER A 397 -4.37 10.49 -9.70
CA SER A 397 -3.72 10.18 -10.97
C SER A 397 -2.23 10.50 -10.92
N ALA A 398 -1.47 9.81 -11.77
CA ALA A 398 -0.04 10.09 -11.96
C ALA A 398 0.22 11.48 -12.54
N ASP A 399 -0.80 12.19 -13.05
CA ASP A 399 -0.71 13.59 -13.46
C ASP A 399 -0.66 14.59 -12.28
N ARG A 400 -0.50 14.09 -11.05
CA ARG A 400 -0.39 14.85 -9.80
C ARG A 400 -1.69 15.53 -9.38
N ARG A 401 -2.84 14.99 -9.78
CA ARG A 401 -4.14 15.51 -9.38
C ARG A 401 -4.98 14.51 -8.63
N LEU A 402 -5.68 15.01 -7.64
CA LEU A 402 -6.81 14.36 -7.00
C LEU A 402 -8.08 14.92 -7.67
N TYR A 403 -8.96 14.06 -8.11
CA TYR A 403 -10.18 14.41 -8.83
C TYR A 403 -11.43 14.02 -8.06
N ALA A 404 -12.50 14.77 -8.27
CA ALA A 404 -13.86 14.35 -7.97
C ALA A 404 -14.70 14.51 -9.26
N VAL A 405 -15.38 13.43 -9.66
CA VAL A 405 -16.30 13.43 -10.80
C VAL A 405 -17.69 12.98 -10.36
N GLY A 406 -18.70 13.37 -11.11
CA GLY A 406 -20.09 12.89 -10.90
C GLY A 406 -20.18 11.39 -11.14
N LEU A 407 -20.84 10.65 -10.24
CA LEU A 407 -21.02 9.21 -10.40
C LEU A 407 -21.94 8.86 -11.56
N ALA A 408 -22.94 9.69 -11.82
CA ALA A 408 -23.93 9.43 -12.87
C ALA A 408 -23.43 9.74 -14.30
N ASP A 409 -22.55 10.76 -14.46
CA ASP A 409 -22.21 11.31 -15.78
C ASP A 409 -20.71 11.48 -16.03
N GLY A 410 -19.85 11.21 -15.04
CA GLY A 410 -18.40 11.32 -15.14
C GLY A 410 -17.88 12.76 -15.28
N LYS A 411 -18.74 13.81 -15.15
CA LYS A 411 -18.29 15.19 -15.26
C LYS A 411 -17.42 15.61 -14.09
N GLN A 412 -16.34 16.35 -14.38
CA GLN A 412 -15.46 16.85 -13.33
C GLN A 412 -16.21 17.88 -12.46
N LEU A 413 -16.25 17.61 -11.16
CA LEU A 413 -16.87 18.49 -10.16
C LEU A 413 -15.83 19.28 -9.35
N TRP A 414 -14.65 18.68 -9.15
CA TRP A 414 -13.56 19.29 -8.38
C TRP A 414 -12.23 18.63 -8.73
N SER A 415 -11.14 19.37 -8.56
CA SER A 415 -9.79 18.79 -8.56
C SER A 415 -8.83 19.58 -7.69
N PHE A 416 -7.82 18.88 -7.18
CA PHE A 416 -6.71 19.46 -6.42
C PHE A 416 -5.38 19.09 -7.08
N ASN A 417 -4.48 20.07 -7.23
CA ASN A 417 -3.13 19.83 -7.76
C ASN A 417 -2.18 19.51 -6.60
N ALA A 418 -1.81 18.25 -6.48
CA ALA A 418 -0.81 17.79 -5.52
C ALA A 418 0.60 18.04 -6.07
N SER A 419 1.58 18.09 -5.18
CA SER A 419 2.99 18.31 -5.59
C SER A 419 3.58 17.12 -6.33
N ARG A 420 3.03 15.90 -6.12
CA ARG A 420 3.53 14.61 -6.61
C ARG A 420 2.39 13.75 -7.13
N SER A 421 2.73 12.68 -7.87
CA SER A 421 1.77 11.67 -8.34
C SER A 421 0.97 11.07 -7.20
N ILE A 422 -0.28 10.73 -7.45
CA ILE A 422 -1.18 10.09 -6.47
C ILE A 422 -1.55 8.71 -6.99
N SER A 423 -0.92 7.66 -6.42
CA SER A 423 -1.27 6.26 -6.65
C SER A 423 -2.10 5.69 -5.51
N ALA A 424 -1.95 6.24 -4.29
CA ALA A 424 -2.76 5.85 -3.15
C ALA A 424 -4.26 6.02 -3.44
N GLY A 425 -5.08 5.04 -3.02
CA GLY A 425 -6.52 5.21 -3.01
C GLY A 425 -6.93 6.25 -1.96
N PRO A 426 -7.86 7.17 -2.25
CA PRO A 426 -8.41 8.04 -1.22
C PRO A 426 -9.12 7.25 -0.12
N ALA A 427 -9.06 7.73 1.12
CA ALA A 427 -9.90 7.29 2.22
C ALA A 427 -10.97 8.34 2.48
N VAL A 428 -12.22 7.93 2.69
CA VAL A 428 -13.33 8.85 2.97
C VAL A 428 -14.08 8.40 4.21
N GLY A 429 -13.93 9.16 5.29
CA GLY A 429 -14.58 8.86 6.56
C GLY A 429 -14.68 10.09 7.45
N GLU A 430 -15.62 10.08 8.40
CA GLU A 430 -15.79 11.13 9.43
C GLU A 430 -15.86 12.55 8.83
N GLY A 431 -16.45 12.69 7.63
CA GLY A 431 -16.55 13.97 6.92
C GLY A 431 -15.26 14.49 6.28
N CYS A 432 -14.21 13.67 6.25
CA CYS A 432 -12.92 13.99 5.66
C CYS A 432 -12.54 13.04 4.52
N LEU A 433 -11.69 13.54 3.61
CA LEU A 433 -10.97 12.77 2.62
C LEU A 433 -9.48 12.87 2.90
N VAL A 434 -8.80 11.73 2.95
CA VAL A 434 -7.35 11.66 3.16
C VAL A 434 -6.71 10.90 2.00
N VAL A 435 -5.56 11.40 1.50
CA VAL A 435 -4.80 10.75 0.42
C VAL A 435 -3.31 11.00 0.57
N GLY A 436 -2.50 10.01 0.21
CA GLY A 436 -1.05 10.11 0.11
C GLY A 436 -0.57 10.44 -1.30
N SER A 437 0.64 10.99 -1.41
CA SER A 437 1.36 11.17 -2.68
C SER A 437 2.69 10.44 -2.69
N GLN A 438 3.12 10.03 -3.89
CA GLN A 438 4.35 9.26 -4.11
C GLN A 438 5.62 10.08 -4.05
N GLY A 439 6.76 9.37 -4.01
CA GLY A 439 8.12 9.87 -4.18
C GLY A 439 8.72 10.48 -2.92
N SER A 440 10.04 10.65 -2.94
CA SER A 440 10.79 11.26 -1.83
C SER A 440 10.22 12.62 -1.48
N GLY A 441 9.98 12.86 -0.19
CA GLY A 441 9.29 14.06 0.28
C GLY A 441 7.81 14.10 -0.14
N GLY A 442 7.13 12.95 -0.13
CA GLY A 442 5.70 12.84 -0.34
C GLY A 442 4.87 13.57 0.72
N PHE A 443 3.60 13.66 0.50
CA PHE A 443 2.67 14.33 1.41
C PHE A 443 1.46 13.48 1.71
N ILE A 444 0.94 13.63 2.92
CA ILE A 444 -0.40 13.23 3.31
C ILE A 444 -1.25 14.49 3.29
N TYR A 445 -2.37 14.46 2.58
CA TYR A 445 -3.32 15.56 2.49
C TYR A 445 -4.63 15.15 3.15
N CYS A 446 -5.22 16.04 3.93
CA CYS A 446 -6.56 15.88 4.48
C CYS A 446 -7.46 17.03 4.03
N PHE A 447 -8.62 16.69 3.52
CA PHE A 447 -9.62 17.63 3.04
C PHE A 447 -10.93 17.46 3.81
N GLY A 448 -11.69 18.56 3.95
CA GLY A 448 -12.98 18.58 4.63
C GLY A 448 -13.74 19.87 4.38
N LYS A 449 -14.58 20.27 5.38
CA LYS A 449 -15.41 21.48 5.33
C LYS A 449 -14.61 22.75 5.57
#